data_7c0875804c40692b0a5b6acbb1d65275
#
_entry.id   7c0875804c40692b0a5b6acbb1d65275
#
_cell.length_a   1.000
_cell.length_b   1.000
_cell.length_c   1.000
_cell.angle_alpha   90.00
_cell.angle_beta   90.00
_cell.angle_gamma   90.00
#
_symmetry.space_group_name_H-M   'P 1'
#
loop_
_entity.id
_entity.type
_entity.pdbx_description
1 polymer ?
#
loop_
_entity_poly.entity_id
_entity_poly.type
_entity_poly.pdbx_seq_one_letter_code
_entity_poly.pdbx_strand_id
1 'polypeptide(L)'
;FQPTWIQGKKMKGEVVGGNIRCFLKLAGTEYLPSFDGKILLLESYSGDVAKMATYLNQYKQLGVFDQINGLILGHFTEMQQKGYEPDIVSLVQEIVGNQDLPIVKTDDIGHGPDSKCVIIGELLTLGREEGNGNEG
;
A
#
# COMPACT_ATOMS: atom_id res chain seq x y z
N PHE A 1 6.85 -4.72 12.35
CA PHE A 1 7.26 -3.47 11.69
C PHE A 1 6.66 -2.27 12.40
N GLN A 2 7.18 -1.11 12.09
CA GLN A 2 6.76 0.13 12.73
C GLN A 2 5.94 0.97 11.75
N PRO A 3 4.62 0.92 11.85
CA PRO A 3 3.78 1.69 10.95
C PRO A 3 3.59 3.11 11.42
N THR A 4 3.51 4.03 10.45
CA THR A 4 3.04 5.38 10.69
C THR A 4 1.63 5.47 10.12
N TRP A 5 0.65 5.83 10.94
CA TRP A 5 -0.73 5.95 10.48
C TRP A 5 -0.91 7.23 9.68
N ILE A 6 -1.34 7.05 8.44
CA ILE A 6 -1.61 8.17 7.55
C ILE A 6 -3.07 8.58 7.68
N GLN A 7 -3.96 7.61 7.69
CA GLN A 7 -5.38 7.85 7.95
C GLN A 7 -6.00 6.60 8.54
N GLY A 8 -7.08 6.76 9.31
CA GLY A 8 -7.72 5.66 9.97
C GLY A 8 -7.07 5.30 11.28
N LYS A 9 -7.62 4.30 11.97
CA LYS A 9 -7.18 3.90 13.31
C LYS A 9 -6.92 2.42 13.44
N LYS A 10 -7.47 1.61 12.57
CA LYS A 10 -7.31 0.16 12.64
C LYS A 10 -7.57 -0.45 11.28
N MET A 11 -6.98 -1.61 11.06
CA MET A 11 -7.28 -2.42 9.90
C MET A 11 -7.10 -3.89 10.26
N LYS A 12 -7.85 -4.74 9.62
CA LYS A 12 -7.77 -6.18 9.84
C LYS A 12 -8.11 -6.88 8.54
N GLY A 13 -7.32 -7.87 8.19
CA GLY A 13 -7.58 -8.67 7.01
C GLY A 13 -6.37 -9.49 6.63
N GLU A 14 -6.59 -10.37 5.68
CA GLU A 14 -5.50 -11.12 5.09
C GLU A 14 -4.71 -10.21 4.17
N VAL A 15 -3.38 -10.26 4.26
CA VAL A 15 -2.51 -9.37 3.48
C VAL A 15 -2.26 -9.96 2.11
N VAL A 16 -2.47 -9.15 1.09
CA VAL A 16 -2.13 -9.51 -0.30
C VAL A 16 -1.34 -8.35 -0.90
N GLY A 17 -0.53 -8.62 -1.90
CA GLY A 17 0.19 -7.57 -2.61
C GLY A 17 1.67 -7.83 -2.68
N GLY A 18 2.44 -6.74 -2.74
CA GLY A 18 3.87 -6.76 -2.89
C GLY A 18 4.31 -5.62 -3.78
N ASN A 19 5.20 -5.90 -4.73
CA ASN A 19 5.65 -4.88 -5.67
C ASN A 19 4.49 -4.36 -6.49
N ILE A 20 4.30 -3.03 -6.49
CA ILE A 20 3.13 -2.39 -7.09
C ILE A 20 2.96 -2.75 -8.58
N ARG A 21 4.05 -2.79 -9.31
CA ARG A 21 4.02 -3.10 -10.74
C ARG A 21 3.82 -4.60 -10.98
N CYS A 22 4.57 -5.42 -10.27
CA CYS A 22 4.53 -6.86 -10.46
C CYS A 22 3.17 -7.44 -10.10
N PHE A 23 2.61 -6.99 -8.98
CA PHE A 23 1.32 -7.49 -8.54
C PHE A 23 0.22 -7.12 -9.53
N LEU A 24 0.31 -5.92 -10.10
CA LEU A 24 -0.66 -5.46 -11.09
C LEU A 24 -0.64 -6.32 -12.36
N LYS A 25 0.48 -6.95 -12.67
CA LYS A 25 0.56 -7.82 -13.86
C LYS A 25 -0.32 -9.06 -13.74
N LEU A 26 -0.80 -9.37 -12.55
CA LEU A 26 -1.74 -10.48 -12.38
C LEU A 26 -3.15 -10.12 -12.81
N ALA A 27 -3.42 -8.82 -13.02
CA ALA A 27 -4.75 -8.38 -13.44
C ALA A 27 -5.12 -9.06 -14.75
N GLY A 28 -6.35 -9.57 -14.82
CA GLY A 28 -6.82 -10.30 -15.97
C GLY A 28 -6.45 -11.77 -15.97
N THR A 29 -5.76 -12.25 -14.95
CA THR A 29 -5.41 -13.66 -14.84
C THR A 29 -6.16 -14.29 -13.66
N GLU A 30 -6.20 -15.62 -13.63
CA GLU A 30 -6.82 -16.34 -12.53
C GLU A 30 -5.98 -16.25 -11.24
N TYR A 31 -4.77 -15.74 -11.32
CA TYR A 31 -3.88 -15.66 -10.16
C TYR A 31 -4.06 -14.38 -9.35
N LEU A 32 -4.83 -13.41 -9.85
CA LEU A 32 -5.11 -12.21 -9.08
C LEU A 32 -6.09 -12.57 -7.96
N PRO A 33 -5.73 -12.34 -6.70
CA PRO A 33 -6.63 -12.69 -5.59
C PRO A 33 -7.81 -11.72 -5.53
N SER A 34 -8.85 -12.13 -4.81
CA SER A 34 -9.92 -11.22 -4.47
C SER A 34 -9.38 -10.19 -3.49
N PHE A 35 -9.81 -8.95 -3.65
CA PHE A 35 -9.39 -7.86 -2.74
C PHE A 35 -10.40 -7.62 -1.62
N ASP A 36 -11.54 -8.27 -1.69
CA ASP A 36 -12.63 -7.99 -0.76
C ASP A 36 -12.21 -8.34 0.67
N GLY A 37 -12.23 -7.34 1.54
CA GLY A 37 -11.86 -7.51 2.94
C GLY A 37 -10.38 -7.70 3.20
N LYS A 38 -9.54 -7.57 2.20
CA LYS A 38 -8.10 -7.79 2.34
C LYS A 38 -7.38 -6.51 2.76
N ILE A 39 -6.15 -6.68 3.22
CA ILE A 39 -5.21 -5.57 3.37
C ILE A 39 -4.27 -5.63 2.17
N LEU A 40 -4.17 -4.53 1.44
CA LEU A 40 -3.27 -4.46 0.28
C LEU A 40 -1.93 -3.87 0.70
N LEU A 41 -0.85 -4.58 0.38
CA LEU A 41 0.51 -4.10 0.60
C LEU A 41 1.09 -3.70 -0.74
N LEU A 42 1.62 -2.49 -0.82
CA LEU A 42 2.29 -2.01 -2.04
C LEU A 42 3.65 -1.43 -1.69
N GLU A 43 4.65 -1.74 -2.49
CA GLU A 43 5.98 -1.17 -2.37
C GLU A 43 6.61 -1.10 -3.76
N SER A 44 7.71 -0.38 -3.92
CA SER A 44 8.40 -0.31 -5.20
C SER A 44 9.85 0.10 -5.02
N TYR A 45 10.75 -0.57 -5.74
CA TYR A 45 12.15 -0.16 -5.76
C TYR A 45 12.37 1.02 -6.70
N SER A 46 11.81 0.98 -7.90
CA SER A 46 12.02 2.01 -8.92
C SER A 46 10.70 2.57 -9.43
N GLY A 47 10.77 3.75 -10.00
CA GLY A 47 9.63 4.40 -10.63
C GLY A 47 9.42 5.81 -10.11
N ASP A 48 9.06 6.72 -11.03
CA ASP A 48 8.82 8.11 -10.71
C ASP A 48 7.34 8.37 -10.41
N VAL A 49 6.99 9.62 -10.21
CA VAL A 49 5.61 10.01 -9.88
C VAL A 49 4.65 9.57 -10.97
N ALA A 50 5.01 9.75 -12.24
CA ALA A 50 4.12 9.40 -13.35
C ALA A 50 3.85 7.90 -13.37
N LYS A 51 4.86 7.08 -13.13
CA LYS A 51 4.67 5.63 -13.10
C LYS A 51 3.82 5.21 -11.91
N MET A 52 4.08 5.76 -10.74
CA MET A 52 3.28 5.44 -9.55
C MET A 52 1.84 5.85 -9.75
N ALA A 53 1.59 7.03 -10.32
CA ALA A 53 0.23 7.49 -10.59
C ALA A 53 -0.48 6.55 -11.55
N THR A 54 0.22 6.07 -12.58
CA THR A 54 -0.36 5.14 -13.54
C THR A 54 -0.77 3.83 -12.86
N TYR A 55 0.11 3.26 -12.05
CA TYR A 55 -0.21 2.01 -11.37
C TYR A 55 -1.36 2.19 -10.39
N LEU A 56 -1.32 3.25 -9.59
CA LEU A 56 -2.36 3.49 -8.60
C LEU A 56 -3.73 3.72 -9.24
N ASN A 57 -3.75 4.42 -10.38
CA ASN A 57 -5.00 4.62 -11.09
C ASN A 57 -5.54 3.33 -11.67
N GLN A 58 -4.67 2.39 -12.07
CA GLN A 58 -5.12 1.08 -12.52
C GLN A 58 -5.77 0.30 -11.39
N TYR A 59 -5.17 0.32 -10.18
CA TYR A 59 -5.80 -0.30 -9.02
C TYR A 59 -7.15 0.33 -8.75
N LYS A 60 -7.25 1.65 -8.87
CA LYS A 60 -8.50 2.35 -8.64
C LYS A 60 -9.56 1.93 -9.66
N GLN A 61 -9.18 1.84 -10.93
CA GLN A 61 -10.10 1.41 -12.00
C GLN A 61 -10.58 -0.02 -11.80
N LEU A 62 -9.74 -0.87 -11.23
CA LEU A 62 -10.14 -2.24 -10.90
C LEU A 62 -11.07 -2.30 -9.70
N GLY A 63 -11.33 -1.19 -9.03
CA GLY A 63 -12.20 -1.15 -7.86
C GLY A 63 -11.54 -1.63 -6.58
N VAL A 64 -10.22 -1.73 -6.57
CA VAL A 64 -9.49 -2.32 -5.46
C VAL A 64 -9.67 -1.51 -4.18
N PHE A 65 -9.54 -0.19 -4.28
CA PHE A 65 -9.60 0.67 -3.09
C PHE A 65 -10.97 0.71 -2.44
N ASP A 66 -12.01 0.31 -3.15
CA ASP A 66 -13.35 0.20 -2.59
C ASP A 66 -13.60 -1.15 -1.92
N GLN A 67 -12.72 -2.11 -2.13
CA GLN A 67 -12.92 -3.48 -1.62
C GLN A 67 -12.05 -3.80 -0.42
N ILE A 68 -10.88 -3.18 -0.31
CA ILE A 68 -9.91 -3.52 0.73
C ILE A 68 -10.29 -2.92 2.08
N ASN A 69 -9.82 -3.58 3.14
CA ASN A 69 -10.02 -3.09 4.51
C ASN A 69 -8.90 -2.16 4.97
N GLY A 70 -7.79 -2.13 4.26
CA GLY A 70 -6.67 -1.28 4.61
C GLY A 70 -5.59 -1.33 3.56
N LEU A 71 -4.71 -0.33 3.60
CA LEU A 71 -3.60 -0.20 2.66
C LEU A 71 -2.32 0.01 3.45
N ILE A 72 -1.32 -0.82 3.16
CA ILE A 72 0.01 -0.67 3.73
C ILE A 72 0.95 -0.23 2.62
N LEU A 73 1.59 0.91 2.80
CA LEU A 73 2.59 1.40 1.87
C LEU A 73 3.96 1.09 2.46
N GLY A 74 4.70 0.21 1.79
CA GLY A 74 6.08 -0.09 2.15
C GLY A 74 7.02 0.97 1.63
N HIS A 75 8.27 0.59 1.41
CA HIS A 75 9.29 1.52 0.95
C HIS A 75 9.14 1.77 -0.55
N PHE A 76 9.15 3.03 -0.93
CA PHE A 76 9.14 3.44 -2.35
C PHE A 76 10.48 4.11 -2.62
N THR A 77 11.45 3.27 -2.94
CA THR A 77 12.86 3.64 -2.89
C THR A 77 13.21 4.82 -3.79
N GLU A 78 12.87 4.75 -5.07
CA GLU A 78 13.22 5.85 -5.97
C GLU A 78 12.50 7.14 -5.59
N MET A 79 11.19 7.06 -5.31
CA MET A 79 10.42 8.22 -4.92
C MET A 79 11.01 8.92 -3.70
N GLN A 80 11.42 8.11 -2.72
CA GLN A 80 11.90 8.65 -1.45
C GLN A 80 13.34 9.16 -1.55
N GLN A 81 14.22 8.42 -2.24
CA GLN A 81 15.60 8.86 -2.40
C GLN A 81 15.74 10.11 -3.24
N LYS A 82 14.93 10.24 -4.27
CA LYS A 82 14.97 11.39 -5.15
C LYS A 82 14.15 12.57 -4.63
N GLY A 83 13.33 12.34 -3.62
CA GLY A 83 12.51 13.42 -3.06
C GLY A 83 11.50 13.97 -4.04
N TYR A 84 10.92 13.12 -4.87
CA TYR A 84 9.93 13.57 -5.86
C TYR A 84 8.70 14.18 -5.20
N GLU A 85 8.09 15.16 -5.89
CA GLU A 85 6.86 15.80 -5.45
C GLU A 85 5.76 15.56 -6.49
N PRO A 86 4.55 15.16 -6.07
CA PRO A 86 4.18 14.86 -4.67
C PRO A 86 4.84 13.58 -4.20
N ASP A 87 4.99 13.45 -2.88
CA ASP A 87 5.54 12.20 -2.34
C ASP A 87 4.51 11.08 -2.47
N ILE A 88 4.96 9.85 -2.18
CA ILE A 88 4.08 8.69 -2.40
C ILE A 88 2.83 8.74 -1.52
N VAL A 89 2.94 9.21 -0.30
CA VAL A 89 1.80 9.27 0.61
C VAL A 89 0.76 10.24 0.09
N SER A 90 1.18 11.44 -0.29
CA SER A 90 0.26 12.46 -0.83
C SER A 90 -0.39 11.99 -2.12
N LEU A 91 0.39 11.35 -2.99
CA LEU A 91 -0.11 10.84 -4.24
C LEU A 91 -1.18 9.77 -4.02
N VAL A 92 -0.93 8.85 -3.10
CA VAL A 92 -1.88 7.78 -2.79
C VAL A 92 -3.17 8.38 -2.24
N GLN A 93 -3.07 9.32 -1.30
CA GLN A 93 -4.26 9.93 -0.71
C GLN A 93 -5.11 10.63 -1.76
N GLU A 94 -4.46 11.32 -2.69
CA GLU A 94 -5.17 12.02 -3.76
C GLU A 94 -5.90 11.04 -4.67
N ILE A 95 -5.23 9.98 -5.08
CA ILE A 95 -5.82 9.02 -6.03
C ILE A 95 -6.90 8.19 -5.37
N VAL A 96 -6.65 7.70 -4.15
CA VAL A 96 -7.65 6.91 -3.42
C VAL A 96 -8.90 7.74 -3.17
N GLY A 97 -8.74 8.97 -2.68
CA GLY A 97 -9.86 9.89 -2.51
C GLY A 97 -10.87 9.49 -1.46
N ASN A 98 -10.52 8.55 -0.57
CA ASN A 98 -11.43 8.07 0.47
C ASN A 98 -10.71 8.19 1.81
N GLN A 99 -11.13 9.16 2.62
CA GLN A 99 -10.48 9.42 3.91
C GLN A 99 -10.81 8.36 4.96
N ASP A 100 -11.78 7.51 4.70
CA ASP A 100 -12.17 6.45 5.63
C ASP A 100 -11.34 5.19 5.46
N LEU A 101 -10.59 5.06 4.40
CA LEU A 101 -9.76 3.87 4.19
C LEU A 101 -8.54 3.95 5.11
N PRO A 102 -8.33 2.96 5.99
CA PRO A 102 -7.13 2.97 6.82
C PRO A 102 -5.87 2.81 5.97
N ILE A 103 -4.89 3.68 6.18
CA ILE A 103 -3.62 3.64 5.45
C ILE A 103 -2.48 3.81 6.44
N VAL A 104 -1.49 2.93 6.35
CA VAL A 104 -0.25 3.07 7.12
C VAL A 104 0.94 3.09 6.18
N LYS A 105 2.02 3.70 6.63
CA LYS A 105 3.29 3.76 5.90
C LYS A 105 4.37 3.13 6.77
N THR A 106 5.23 2.31 6.16
CA THR A 106 6.37 1.75 6.87
C THR A 106 7.53 1.58 5.90
N ASP A 107 8.74 1.87 6.37
CA ASP A 107 9.93 1.62 5.57
C ASP A 107 10.58 0.28 5.88
N ASP A 108 9.93 -0.53 6.71
CA ASP A 108 10.44 -1.85 7.07
C ASP A 108 10.18 -2.91 6.02
N ILE A 109 9.41 -2.58 4.99
CA ILE A 109 9.01 -3.52 3.94
C ILE A 109 9.42 -2.95 2.59
N GLY A 110 10.01 -3.79 1.74
CA GLY A 110 10.29 -3.40 0.37
C GLY A 110 11.62 -2.74 0.13
N HIS A 111 12.63 -3.10 0.90
CA HIS A 111 13.96 -2.54 0.68
C HIS A 111 14.68 -3.31 -0.42
N GLY A 112 15.18 -2.58 -1.40
CA GLY A 112 16.11 -3.10 -2.39
C GLY A 112 15.46 -3.71 -3.62
N PRO A 113 16.31 -4.09 -4.59
CA PRO A 113 15.83 -4.53 -5.91
C PRO A 113 15.22 -5.92 -5.91
N ASP A 114 15.33 -6.66 -4.81
CA ASP A 114 14.80 -8.01 -4.73
C ASP A 114 13.33 -8.06 -4.37
N SER A 115 12.68 -6.92 -4.30
CA SER A 115 11.24 -6.86 -4.05
C SER A 115 10.49 -7.70 -5.08
N LYS A 116 9.58 -8.53 -4.60
CA LYS A 116 8.91 -9.49 -5.46
C LYS A 116 7.41 -9.30 -5.43
N CYS A 117 6.76 -9.84 -6.44
CA CYS A 117 5.33 -9.94 -6.49
C CYS A 117 4.93 -11.07 -5.55
N VAL A 118 4.59 -10.73 -4.31
CA VAL A 118 4.31 -11.73 -3.29
C VAL A 118 2.88 -11.59 -2.80
N ILE A 119 2.18 -12.70 -2.76
CA ILE A 119 0.89 -12.80 -2.07
C ILE A 119 1.20 -13.42 -0.72
N ILE A 120 0.99 -12.67 0.35
CA ILE A 120 1.45 -13.08 1.67
C ILE A 120 0.46 -14.03 2.34
N GLY A 121 -0.82 -13.71 2.31
CA GLY A 121 -1.87 -14.58 2.82
C GLY A 121 -1.97 -14.67 4.34
N GLU A 122 -1.24 -13.84 5.07
CA GLU A 122 -1.32 -13.85 6.52
C GLU A 122 -2.39 -12.89 7.01
N LEU A 123 -3.08 -13.31 8.07
CA LEU A 123 -4.07 -12.43 8.72
C LEU A 123 -3.33 -11.43 9.58
N LEU A 124 -3.63 -10.16 9.39
CA LEU A 124 -2.98 -9.08 10.11
C LEU A 124 -4.03 -8.20 10.77
N THR A 125 -3.75 -7.77 12.00
CA THR A 125 -4.56 -6.81 12.71
C THR A 125 -3.64 -5.70 13.18
N LEU A 126 -3.95 -4.47 12.78
CA LEU A 126 -3.20 -3.29 13.21
C LEU A 126 -4.14 -2.32 13.88
N GLY A 127 -3.67 -1.69 14.94
CA GLY A 127 -4.42 -0.67 15.63
C GLY A 127 -3.51 0.46 16.04
N ARG A 128 -4.02 1.69 15.91
CA ARG A 128 -3.30 2.87 16.33
C ARG A 128 -3.46 3.01 17.85
N GLU A 129 -2.34 3.16 18.53
CA GLU A 129 -2.39 3.40 19.96
C GLU A 129 -2.92 4.79 20.27
N GLU A 130 -3.64 4.91 21.36
CA GLU A 130 -4.25 6.16 21.73
C GLU A 130 -3.95 6.51 23.16
N GLY A 131 -4.05 7.79 23.44
CA GLY A 131 -4.20 8.25 24.79
C GLY A 131 -2.97 8.62 25.54
N ASN A 132 -1.87 8.01 25.33
CA ASN A 132 -0.72 8.34 26.16
C ASN A 132 0.47 8.87 25.38
N GLY A 133 0.30 9.15 24.15
CA GLY A 133 1.31 9.82 23.38
C GLY A 133 2.48 8.99 22.98
N ASN A 134 2.46 7.74 23.22
CA ASN A 134 3.58 6.93 22.79
C ASN A 134 3.23 6.09 21.62
N GLU A 135 2.48 6.61 20.80
CA GLU A 135 1.99 5.94 19.69
C GLU A 135 3.00 5.48 18.78
N GLY A 136 3.92 5.09 19.11
CA GLY A 136 4.97 4.51 18.36
C GLY A 136 4.76 4.24 16.92
#